data_18846db010a2a2e5050ac35571debc42
#
_entry.id   18846db010a2a2e5050ac35571debc42
#
_cell.length_a   1.000
_cell.length_b   1.000
_cell.length_c   1.000
_cell.angle_alpha   90.00
_cell.angle_beta   90.00
_cell.angle_gamma   90.00
#
_symmetry.space_group_name_H-M   'P 1'
#
loop_
_entity.id
_entity.type
_entity.pdbx_description
1 polymer ?
#
loop_
_entity_poly.entity_id
_entity_poly.type
_entity_poly.pdbx_seq_one_letter_code
_entity_poly.pdbx_strand_id
1 'polypeptide(L)'
;VLTLVLVMTFTVSFAQLTKEQIKERKEIKKASKAELGEKATKTARKEAKRLAKEGWKVTPGALPLEKQLDKSYLMQMEYDENMFPKYLMGEATSIGENYDAARLQAMELAKQSLAGQIQTEVTALIENTVSNKQLAAEEAASVTQTISAAKNLISQSIGRVLTVVEMYRVLGNKNKEVSLRIAYNAEMAKQAAKK
;
A
#
# COMPACT_ATOMS: atom_id res chain seq x y z
N VAL A 1 -50.80 -34.15 -8.45
CA VAL A 1 -49.34 -33.90 -8.50
C VAL A 1 -49.11 -32.61 -7.74
N LEU A 2 -48.61 -32.70 -6.50
CA LEU A 2 -48.38 -31.59 -5.60
C LEU A 2 -46.88 -31.26 -5.69
N THR A 3 -46.53 -30.15 -6.37
CA THR A 3 -45.16 -29.66 -6.47
C THR A 3 -44.86 -28.78 -5.23
N LEU A 4 -44.01 -29.33 -4.36
CA LEU A 4 -43.47 -28.67 -3.18
C LEU A 4 -42.35 -27.71 -3.62
N VAL A 5 -42.61 -26.39 -3.63
CA VAL A 5 -41.58 -25.36 -3.89
C VAL A 5 -40.83 -25.10 -2.56
N LEU A 6 -39.61 -25.61 -2.48
CA LEU A 6 -38.70 -25.37 -1.38
C LEU A 6 -38.05 -23.96 -1.53
N VAL A 7 -38.59 -22.95 -0.84
CA VAL A 7 -37.97 -21.62 -0.76
C VAL A 7 -36.81 -21.67 0.23
N MET A 8 -35.59 -21.74 -0.29
CA MET A 8 -34.38 -21.55 0.52
C MET A 8 -34.22 -20.06 0.83
N THR A 9 -34.58 -19.64 2.04
CA THR A 9 -34.25 -18.32 2.56
C THR A 9 -32.79 -18.30 2.98
N PHE A 10 -31.94 -17.65 2.17
CA PHE A 10 -30.58 -17.30 2.56
C PHE A 10 -30.63 -16.21 3.62
N THR A 11 -30.51 -16.58 4.89
CA THR A 11 -30.26 -15.62 5.98
C THR A 11 -28.82 -15.19 5.93
N VAL A 12 -28.55 -13.99 5.41
CA VAL A 12 -27.25 -13.33 5.52
C VAL A 12 -27.07 -12.95 6.99
N SER A 13 -26.35 -13.78 7.74
CA SER A 13 -25.92 -13.43 9.12
C SER A 13 -24.89 -12.30 9.02
N PHE A 14 -25.33 -11.06 9.27
CA PHE A 14 -24.42 -9.99 9.62
C PHE A 14 -23.79 -10.33 10.97
N ALA A 15 -22.52 -10.70 10.98
CA ALA A 15 -21.78 -10.94 12.21
C ALA A 15 -21.80 -9.66 13.07
N GLN A 16 -22.58 -9.64 14.13
CA GLN A 16 -22.57 -8.55 15.10
C GLN A 16 -21.22 -8.54 15.81
N LEU A 17 -20.59 -7.36 15.85
CA LEU A 17 -19.31 -7.15 16.53
C LEU A 17 -19.48 -7.48 18.02
N THR A 18 -18.56 -8.25 18.58
CA THR A 18 -18.52 -8.54 20.01
C THR A 18 -18.26 -7.26 20.83
N LYS A 19 -18.65 -7.27 22.11
CA LYS A 19 -18.39 -6.15 23.03
C LYS A 19 -16.89 -5.81 23.12
N GLU A 20 -16.03 -6.81 23.03
CA GLU A 20 -14.57 -6.66 23.02
C GLU A 20 -14.08 -5.97 21.75
N GLN A 21 -14.58 -6.38 20.59
CA GLN A 21 -14.26 -5.73 19.31
C GLN A 21 -14.74 -4.28 19.25
N ILE A 22 -15.87 -3.96 19.88
CA ILE A 22 -16.37 -2.58 19.99
C ILE A 22 -15.46 -1.76 20.90
N LYS A 23 -14.99 -2.32 22.02
CA LYS A 23 -14.09 -1.65 22.95
C LYS A 23 -12.75 -1.38 22.27
N GLU A 24 -12.15 -2.38 21.64
CA GLU A 24 -10.91 -2.27 20.88
C GLU A 24 -11.00 -1.19 19.78
N ARG A 25 -12.08 -1.18 18.99
CA ARG A 25 -12.33 -0.13 18.00
C ARG A 25 -12.39 1.27 18.60
N LYS A 26 -12.98 1.42 19.80
CA LYS A 26 -13.03 2.72 20.50
C LYS A 26 -11.63 3.17 20.94
N GLU A 27 -10.81 2.26 21.43
CA GLU A 27 -9.43 2.53 21.84
C GLU A 27 -8.56 2.91 20.63
N ILE A 28 -8.64 2.15 19.54
CA ILE A 28 -7.96 2.47 18.28
C ILE A 28 -8.38 3.85 17.77
N LYS A 29 -9.69 4.15 17.77
CA LYS A 29 -10.20 5.47 17.35
C LYS A 29 -9.70 6.61 18.24
N LYS A 30 -9.58 6.37 19.54
CA LYS A 30 -9.04 7.36 20.50
C LYS A 30 -7.56 7.61 20.27
N ALA A 31 -6.78 6.54 20.10
CA ALA A 31 -5.35 6.62 19.78
C ALA A 31 -5.12 7.34 18.44
N SER A 32 -5.86 6.98 17.40
CA SER A 32 -5.77 7.65 16.09
C SER A 32 -6.13 9.14 16.15
N LYS A 33 -7.09 9.54 16.99
CA LYS A 33 -7.42 10.96 17.20
C LYS A 33 -6.29 11.71 17.93
N ALA A 34 -5.65 11.08 18.91
CA ALA A 34 -4.50 11.66 19.62
C ALA A 34 -3.34 11.88 18.65
N GLU A 35 -3.00 10.86 17.85
CA GLU A 35 -1.96 10.91 16.80
C GLU A 35 -2.24 12.01 15.76
N LEU A 36 -3.50 12.17 15.34
CA LEU A 36 -3.89 13.26 14.44
C LEU A 36 -3.76 14.66 15.07
N GLY A 37 -3.89 14.76 16.40
CA GLY A 37 -3.71 16.00 17.15
C GLY A 37 -2.25 16.41 17.34
N GLU A 38 -1.30 15.49 17.26
CA GLU A 38 0.12 15.77 17.41
C GLU A 38 0.66 16.62 16.24
N LYS A 39 1.70 17.40 16.51
CA LYS A 39 2.38 18.14 15.42
C LYS A 39 3.24 17.17 14.63
N ALA A 40 3.16 17.26 13.30
CA ALA A 40 4.08 16.56 12.41
C ALA A 40 5.54 16.91 12.74
N THR A 41 6.47 16.00 12.45
CA THR A 41 7.90 16.20 12.67
C THR A 41 8.41 17.45 11.95
N LYS A 42 9.52 17.99 12.42
CA LYS A 42 10.17 19.17 11.80
C LYS A 42 10.53 18.89 10.34
N THR A 43 10.97 17.68 10.05
CA THR A 43 11.33 17.23 8.68
C THR A 43 10.10 17.23 7.78
N ALA A 44 9.01 16.59 8.16
CA ALA A 44 7.79 16.54 7.39
C ALA A 44 7.21 17.95 7.13
N ARG A 45 7.22 18.82 8.14
CA ARG A 45 6.76 20.22 7.99
C ARG A 45 7.65 21.04 7.04
N LYS A 46 8.99 20.84 7.08
CA LYS A 46 9.92 21.51 6.18
C LYS A 46 9.68 21.05 4.73
N GLU A 47 9.51 19.77 4.53
CA GLU A 47 9.26 19.19 3.21
C GLU A 47 7.89 19.62 2.66
N ALA A 48 6.83 19.57 3.47
CA ALA A 48 5.51 20.06 3.05
C ALA A 48 5.53 21.53 2.63
N LYS A 49 6.30 22.39 3.34
CA LYS A 49 6.48 23.78 2.95
C LYS A 49 7.23 23.93 1.63
N ARG A 50 8.22 23.09 1.36
CA ARG A 50 8.95 23.07 0.09
C ARG A 50 8.00 22.72 -1.06
N LEU A 51 7.28 21.62 -0.91
CA LEU A 51 6.30 21.14 -1.90
C LEU A 51 5.19 22.15 -2.15
N ALA A 52 4.69 22.82 -1.10
CA ALA A 52 3.68 23.88 -1.25
C ALA A 52 4.20 25.07 -2.08
N LYS A 53 5.48 25.44 -1.96
CA LYS A 53 6.11 26.47 -2.81
C LYS A 53 6.22 26.04 -4.28
N GLU A 54 6.34 24.72 -4.53
CA GLU A 54 6.34 24.14 -5.87
C GLU A 54 4.93 23.98 -6.45
N GLY A 55 3.89 24.43 -5.72
CA GLY A 55 2.50 24.42 -6.16
C GLY A 55 1.73 23.15 -5.79
N TRP A 56 2.34 22.21 -5.07
CA TRP A 56 1.67 20.99 -4.61
C TRP A 56 0.61 21.29 -3.55
N LYS A 57 -0.53 20.63 -3.69
CA LYS A 57 -1.70 20.77 -2.81
C LYS A 57 -2.28 19.39 -2.50
N VAL A 58 -2.98 19.27 -1.39
CA VAL A 58 -3.82 18.12 -1.07
C VAL A 58 -5.26 18.38 -1.45
N THR A 59 -6.03 17.32 -1.70
CA THR A 59 -7.46 17.44 -1.98
C THR A 59 -8.23 17.95 -0.75
N PRO A 60 -9.30 18.71 -0.93
CA PRO A 60 -10.16 19.13 0.17
C PRO A 60 -10.62 17.93 1.01
N GLY A 61 -10.51 18.03 2.33
CA GLY A 61 -10.89 16.96 3.27
C GLY A 61 -9.81 15.90 3.49
N ALA A 62 -8.71 15.89 2.74
CA ALA A 62 -7.56 15.03 3.02
C ALA A 62 -6.76 15.54 4.23
N LEU A 63 -5.93 14.66 4.79
CA LEU A 63 -4.97 15.06 5.81
C LEU A 63 -4.00 16.12 5.27
N PRO A 64 -3.58 17.11 6.08
CA PRO A 64 -2.55 18.06 5.71
C PRO A 64 -1.29 17.33 5.21
N LEU A 65 -0.60 17.92 4.21
CA LEU A 65 0.53 17.27 3.55
C LEU A 65 1.65 16.89 4.53
N GLU A 66 1.93 17.73 5.53
CA GLU A 66 2.91 17.41 6.58
C GLU A 66 2.54 16.19 7.40
N LYS A 67 1.25 15.91 7.60
CA LYS A 67 0.77 14.71 8.29
C LYS A 67 0.88 13.47 7.43
N GLN A 68 0.58 13.59 6.15
CA GLN A 68 0.74 12.49 5.19
C GLN A 68 2.22 12.09 5.06
N LEU A 69 3.12 13.07 4.95
CA LEU A 69 4.56 12.82 4.87
C LEU A 69 5.09 12.20 6.16
N ASP A 70 4.67 12.70 7.32
CA ASP A 70 5.08 12.20 8.62
C ASP A 70 4.72 10.72 8.79
N LYS A 71 3.46 10.38 8.49
CA LYS A 71 3.00 9.00 8.48
C LYS A 71 3.80 8.12 7.53
N SER A 72 4.09 8.62 6.32
CA SER A 72 4.90 7.92 5.35
C SER A 72 6.32 7.63 5.87
N TYR A 73 6.95 8.57 6.52
CA TYR A 73 8.29 8.39 7.11
C TYR A 73 8.29 7.37 8.24
N LEU A 74 7.28 7.42 9.13
CA LEU A 74 7.14 6.44 10.19
C LEU A 74 6.97 5.03 9.63
N MET A 75 6.08 4.84 8.66
CA MET A 75 5.85 3.53 8.04
C MET A 75 7.10 2.98 7.34
N GLN A 76 7.95 3.84 6.77
CA GLN A 76 9.22 3.42 6.16
C GLN A 76 10.25 2.95 7.19
N MET A 77 10.13 3.38 8.43
CA MET A 77 11.04 3.04 9.54
C MET A 77 10.50 1.90 10.42
N GLU A 78 9.32 1.36 10.12
CA GLU A 78 8.78 0.24 10.86
C GLU A 78 9.35 -1.09 10.37
N TYR A 79 9.96 -1.85 11.27
CA TYR A 79 10.51 -3.19 11.05
C TYR A 79 9.80 -4.21 11.91
N ASP A 80 9.76 -5.45 11.47
CA ASP A 80 9.32 -6.59 12.26
C ASP A 80 10.43 -7.07 13.22
N GLU A 81 10.14 -8.10 14.02
CA GLU A 81 11.08 -8.68 14.98
C GLU A 81 12.35 -9.25 14.31
N ASN A 82 12.29 -9.56 13.03
CA ASN A 82 13.40 -10.08 12.22
C ASN A 82 14.11 -8.98 11.42
N MET A 83 13.84 -7.70 11.70
CA MET A 83 14.39 -6.54 11.00
C MET A 83 13.98 -6.44 9.52
N PHE A 84 12.86 -7.06 9.12
CA PHE A 84 12.27 -6.84 7.80
C PHE A 84 11.31 -5.66 7.82
N PRO A 85 11.23 -4.85 6.74
CA PRO A 85 10.27 -3.76 6.65
C PRO A 85 8.83 -4.27 6.81
N LYS A 86 8.06 -3.65 7.70
CA LYS A 86 6.63 -3.96 7.84
C LYS A 86 5.80 -3.49 6.66
N TYR A 87 6.25 -2.43 5.99
CA TYR A 87 5.56 -1.83 4.85
C TYR A 87 6.48 -1.70 3.66
N LEU A 88 6.01 -2.15 2.53
CA LEU A 88 6.63 -1.91 1.23
C LEU A 88 5.93 -0.73 0.58
N MET A 89 6.70 0.18 -0.01
CA MET A 89 6.19 1.43 -0.55
C MET A 89 6.31 1.46 -2.07
N GLY A 90 5.27 1.94 -2.73
CA GLY A 90 5.34 2.28 -4.14
C GLY A 90 5.01 3.76 -4.32
N GLU A 91 5.76 4.47 -5.16
CA GLU A 91 5.43 5.85 -5.47
C GLU A 91 5.51 6.11 -6.97
N ALA A 92 4.66 7.00 -7.44
CA ALA A 92 4.66 7.46 -8.81
C ALA A 92 4.02 8.83 -8.93
N THR A 93 4.38 9.49 -10.02
CA THR A 93 3.79 10.76 -10.44
C THR A 93 3.31 10.61 -11.87
N SER A 94 2.14 11.18 -12.17
CA SER A 94 1.58 11.17 -13.51
C SER A 94 0.91 12.49 -13.84
N ILE A 95 0.79 12.77 -15.13
CA ILE A 95 0.15 13.96 -15.68
C ILE A 95 -1.05 13.53 -16.51
N GLY A 96 -2.19 14.20 -16.30
CA GLY A 96 -3.42 13.97 -17.06
C GLY A 96 -4.16 15.27 -17.33
N GLU A 97 -5.11 15.23 -18.23
CA GLU A 97 -5.95 16.40 -18.56
C GLU A 97 -6.77 16.86 -17.35
N ASN A 98 -7.15 15.92 -16.50
CA ASN A 98 -7.85 16.18 -15.25
C ASN A 98 -7.24 15.40 -14.09
N TYR A 99 -7.68 15.71 -12.86
CA TYR A 99 -7.18 15.10 -11.64
C TYR A 99 -7.41 13.58 -11.63
N ASP A 100 -8.60 13.11 -12.01
CA ASP A 100 -8.96 11.70 -11.91
C ASP A 100 -8.12 10.84 -12.88
N ALA A 101 -7.93 11.29 -14.11
CA ALA A 101 -7.08 10.62 -15.09
C ALA A 101 -5.62 10.53 -14.61
N ALA A 102 -5.05 11.65 -14.12
CA ALA A 102 -3.70 11.68 -13.58
C ALA A 102 -3.57 10.76 -12.35
N ARG A 103 -4.57 10.79 -11.46
CA ARG A 103 -4.60 9.97 -10.23
C ARG A 103 -4.66 8.48 -10.53
N LEU A 104 -5.54 8.07 -11.45
CA LEU A 104 -5.66 6.66 -11.84
C LEU A 104 -4.34 6.15 -12.43
N GLN A 105 -3.74 6.90 -13.33
CA GLN A 105 -2.46 6.53 -13.93
C GLN A 105 -1.33 6.50 -12.89
N ALA A 106 -1.25 7.51 -12.00
CA ALA A 106 -0.27 7.51 -10.91
C ALA A 106 -0.46 6.31 -9.97
N MET A 107 -1.70 5.91 -9.69
CA MET A 107 -2.00 4.73 -8.86
C MET A 107 -1.48 3.44 -9.52
N GLU A 108 -1.73 3.24 -10.80
CA GLU A 108 -1.25 2.06 -11.51
C GLU A 108 0.28 2.01 -11.59
N LEU A 109 0.93 3.15 -11.85
CA LEU A 109 2.40 3.25 -11.84
C LEU A 109 2.98 3.01 -10.43
N ALA A 110 2.33 3.52 -9.39
CA ALA A 110 2.74 3.26 -8.00
C ALA A 110 2.61 1.78 -7.61
N LYS A 111 1.55 1.10 -8.07
CA LYS A 111 1.41 -0.36 -7.91
C LYS A 111 2.50 -1.14 -8.66
N GLN A 112 2.86 -0.72 -9.85
CA GLN A 112 3.98 -1.32 -10.61
C GLN A 112 5.31 -1.13 -9.88
N SER A 113 5.57 0.07 -9.34
CA SER A 113 6.74 0.34 -8.50
C SER A 113 6.76 -0.55 -7.25
N LEU A 114 5.63 -0.69 -6.58
CA LEU A 114 5.47 -1.57 -5.42
C LEU A 114 5.71 -3.04 -5.78
N ALA A 115 5.17 -3.52 -6.89
CA ALA A 115 5.39 -4.89 -7.37
C ALA A 115 6.88 -5.17 -7.64
N GLY A 116 7.61 -4.19 -8.16
CA GLY A 116 9.06 -4.26 -8.35
C GLY A 116 9.82 -4.40 -7.02
N GLN A 117 9.43 -3.66 -5.99
CA GLN A 117 10.04 -3.78 -4.66
C GLN A 117 9.75 -5.15 -4.02
N ILE A 118 8.50 -5.61 -4.07
CA ILE A 118 8.12 -6.95 -3.56
C ILE A 118 8.95 -8.03 -4.25
N GLN A 119 9.14 -7.92 -5.57
CA GLN A 119 9.98 -8.86 -6.31
C GLN A 119 11.42 -8.86 -5.81
N THR A 120 12.00 -7.68 -5.58
CA THR A 120 13.38 -7.56 -5.08
C THR A 120 13.52 -8.22 -3.72
N GLU A 121 12.59 -7.98 -2.79
CA GLU A 121 12.58 -8.59 -1.47
C GLU A 121 12.42 -10.11 -1.52
N VAL A 122 11.51 -10.61 -2.36
CA VAL A 122 11.30 -12.06 -2.56
C VAL A 122 12.55 -12.70 -3.18
N THR A 123 13.17 -12.05 -4.16
CA THR A 123 14.41 -12.52 -4.79
C THR A 123 15.53 -12.62 -3.76
N ALA A 124 15.73 -11.58 -2.93
CA ALA A 124 16.75 -11.58 -1.88
C ALA A 124 16.51 -12.68 -0.84
N LEU A 125 15.26 -12.95 -0.46
CA LEU A 125 14.91 -14.05 0.44
C LEU A 125 15.24 -15.42 -0.17
N ILE A 126 14.99 -15.61 -1.45
CA ILE A 126 15.28 -16.87 -2.16
C ILE A 126 16.78 -17.04 -2.34
N GLU A 127 17.51 -16.01 -2.78
CA GLU A 127 18.95 -16.04 -2.94
C GLU A 127 19.66 -16.37 -1.62
N ASN A 128 19.23 -15.77 -0.51
CA ASN A 128 19.75 -16.09 0.82
C ASN A 128 19.46 -17.54 1.23
N THR A 129 18.30 -18.08 0.84
CA THR A 129 17.94 -19.47 1.13
C THR A 129 18.69 -20.44 0.25
N VAL A 130 18.92 -20.10 -1.03
CA VAL A 130 19.65 -20.89 -2.03
C VAL A 130 21.14 -20.90 -1.74
N SER A 131 21.74 -19.75 -1.42
CA SER A 131 23.17 -19.65 -1.08
C SER A 131 23.56 -20.50 0.13
N ASN A 132 22.61 -20.71 1.06
CA ASN A 132 22.83 -21.56 2.21
C ASN A 132 22.72 -23.07 1.90
N LYS A 133 22.23 -23.46 0.72
CA LYS A 133 21.97 -24.89 0.36
C LYS A 133 22.80 -25.42 -0.79
N GLN A 134 23.76 -24.69 -1.37
CA GLN A 134 24.56 -25.14 -2.53
C GLN A 134 23.72 -25.84 -3.61
N LEU A 135 22.81 -25.10 -4.25
CA LEU A 135 21.94 -25.64 -5.30
C LEU A 135 22.69 -25.82 -6.62
N ALA A 136 22.35 -26.88 -7.35
CA ALA A 136 22.84 -27.11 -8.71
C ALA A 136 22.28 -26.04 -9.68
N ALA A 137 23.00 -25.80 -10.82
CA ALA A 137 22.62 -24.75 -11.79
C ALA A 137 21.20 -24.92 -12.35
N GLU A 138 20.69 -26.14 -12.48
CA GLU A 138 19.33 -26.44 -12.94
C GLU A 138 18.24 -26.02 -11.93
N GLU A 139 18.52 -26.18 -10.64
CA GLU A 139 17.62 -25.72 -9.58
C GLU A 139 17.59 -24.21 -9.48
N ALA A 140 18.70 -23.52 -9.71
CA ALA A 140 18.78 -22.07 -9.77
C ALA A 140 17.95 -21.49 -10.94
N ALA A 141 17.93 -22.13 -12.10
CA ALA A 141 17.12 -21.75 -13.25
C ALA A 141 15.61 -21.91 -12.95
N SER A 142 15.22 -23.00 -12.30
CA SER A 142 13.83 -23.25 -11.85
C SER A 142 13.38 -22.19 -10.85
N VAL A 143 14.24 -21.78 -9.90
CA VAL A 143 13.96 -20.71 -8.95
C VAL A 143 13.74 -19.37 -9.66
N THR A 144 14.55 -19.03 -10.65
CA THR A 144 14.40 -17.80 -11.45
C THR A 144 13.09 -17.77 -12.22
N GLN A 145 12.65 -18.89 -12.79
CA GLN A 145 11.34 -19.00 -13.45
C GLN A 145 10.18 -18.84 -12.45
N THR A 146 10.30 -19.46 -11.28
CA THR A 146 9.30 -19.33 -10.20
C THR A 146 9.17 -17.90 -9.70
N ILE A 147 10.30 -17.17 -9.54
CA ILE A 147 10.32 -15.75 -9.18
C ILE A 147 9.60 -14.91 -10.25
N SER A 148 9.86 -15.15 -11.52
CA SER A 148 9.25 -14.41 -12.63
C SER A 148 7.74 -14.66 -12.73
N ALA A 149 7.29 -15.90 -12.49
CA ALA A 149 5.88 -16.24 -12.41
C ALA A 149 5.20 -15.57 -11.19
N ALA A 150 5.83 -15.60 -10.02
CA ALA A 150 5.35 -14.95 -8.81
C ALA A 150 5.23 -13.43 -8.98
N LYS A 151 6.14 -12.79 -9.73
CA LYS A 151 6.08 -11.37 -10.06
C LYS A 151 4.78 -10.98 -10.76
N ASN A 152 4.38 -11.75 -11.76
CA ASN A 152 3.16 -11.47 -12.51
C ASN A 152 1.91 -11.69 -11.65
N LEU A 153 1.89 -12.72 -10.81
CA LEU A 153 0.82 -12.99 -9.87
C LEU A 153 0.73 -11.89 -8.80
N ILE A 154 1.83 -11.43 -8.25
CA ILE A 154 1.88 -10.35 -7.25
C ILE A 154 1.36 -9.05 -7.86
N SER A 155 1.79 -8.70 -9.06
CA SER A 155 1.34 -7.50 -9.77
C SER A 155 -0.19 -7.48 -9.98
N GLN A 156 -0.78 -8.65 -10.28
CA GLN A 156 -2.23 -8.82 -10.43
C GLN A 156 -2.97 -8.93 -9.10
N SER A 157 -2.31 -9.41 -8.03
CA SER A 157 -2.92 -9.71 -6.73
C SER A 157 -2.77 -8.58 -5.71
N ILE A 158 -2.07 -7.47 -6.01
CA ILE A 158 -2.00 -6.29 -5.14
C ILE A 158 -3.39 -5.64 -5.05
N GLY A 159 -4.23 -6.21 -4.19
CA GLY A 159 -5.62 -5.79 -4.05
C GLY A 159 -5.81 -4.58 -3.14
N ARG A 160 -5.28 -4.61 -1.92
CA ARG A 160 -5.45 -3.56 -0.91
C ARG A 160 -4.16 -2.82 -0.63
N VAL A 161 -3.99 -1.66 -1.24
CA VAL A 161 -2.92 -0.72 -0.89
C VAL A 161 -3.49 0.44 -0.06
N LEU A 162 -2.67 1.00 0.83
CA LEU A 162 -2.99 2.21 1.56
C LEU A 162 -2.36 3.39 0.84
N THR A 163 -3.17 4.37 0.41
CA THR A 163 -2.63 5.66 -0.04
C THR A 163 -2.14 6.41 1.19
N VAL A 164 -0.84 6.66 1.27
CA VAL A 164 -0.18 7.32 2.40
C VAL A 164 0.07 8.79 2.11
N VAL A 165 0.51 9.12 0.89
CA VAL A 165 0.66 10.48 0.40
C VAL A 165 -0.10 10.62 -0.91
N GLU A 166 -0.89 11.67 -1.02
CA GLU A 166 -1.56 12.07 -2.25
C GLU A 166 -1.54 13.59 -2.36
N MET A 167 -0.91 14.09 -3.40
CA MET A 167 -0.82 15.51 -3.68
C MET A 167 -0.93 15.76 -5.18
N TYR A 168 -1.36 16.96 -5.54
CA TYR A 168 -1.51 17.36 -6.92
C TYR A 168 -1.09 18.82 -7.13
N ARG A 169 -0.74 19.17 -8.36
CA ARG A 169 -0.57 20.56 -8.81
C ARG A 169 -1.14 20.77 -10.19
N VAL A 170 -1.37 22.03 -10.53
CA VAL A 170 -1.84 22.45 -11.85
C VAL A 170 -0.64 22.96 -12.64
N LEU A 171 -0.44 22.41 -13.82
CA LEU A 171 0.63 22.83 -14.73
C LEU A 171 0.21 24.03 -15.58
N GLY A 172 1.16 24.69 -16.21
CA GLY A 172 0.91 25.88 -17.02
C GLY A 172 -0.05 25.66 -18.20
N ASN A 173 -0.11 24.41 -18.72
CA ASN A 173 -1.04 23.97 -19.76
C ASN A 173 -2.41 23.52 -19.23
N LYS A 174 -2.72 23.82 -17.98
CA LYS A 174 -3.92 23.42 -17.22
C LYS A 174 -4.03 21.92 -16.89
N ASN A 175 -3.15 21.08 -17.36
CA ASN A 175 -3.07 19.68 -16.95
C ASN A 175 -2.85 19.56 -15.44
N LYS A 176 -3.25 18.42 -14.89
CA LYS A 176 -3.02 18.08 -13.48
C LYS A 176 -1.87 17.09 -13.40
N GLU A 177 -0.96 17.37 -12.50
CA GLU A 177 0.06 16.42 -12.10
C GLU A 177 -0.30 15.90 -10.71
N VAL A 178 -0.34 14.58 -10.56
CA VAL A 178 -0.68 13.89 -9.30
C VAL A 178 0.50 13.03 -8.89
N SER A 179 0.91 13.16 -7.64
CA SER A 179 1.92 12.30 -7.03
C SER A 179 1.28 11.49 -5.91
N LEU A 180 1.51 10.19 -5.96
CA LEU A 180 1.01 9.21 -5.00
C LEU A 180 2.14 8.42 -4.38
N ARG A 181 2.01 8.15 -3.06
CA ARG A 181 2.77 7.13 -2.37
C ARG A 181 1.79 6.16 -1.71
N ILE A 182 1.94 4.89 -2.01
CA ILE A 182 1.13 3.81 -1.48
C ILE A 182 1.98 2.91 -0.60
N ALA A 183 1.35 2.27 0.38
CA ALA A 183 1.98 1.29 1.25
C ALA A 183 1.23 -0.04 1.19
N TYR A 184 1.96 -1.13 1.29
CA TYR A 184 1.45 -2.48 1.37
C TYR A 184 2.10 -3.20 2.55
N ASN A 185 1.30 -3.89 3.35
CA ASN A 185 1.82 -4.64 4.50
C ASN A 185 2.61 -5.86 3.99
N ALA A 186 3.88 -5.98 4.39
CA ALA A 186 4.79 -7.02 3.91
C ALA A 186 4.32 -8.44 4.31
N GLU A 187 3.65 -8.61 5.44
CA GLU A 187 3.09 -9.89 5.84
C GLU A 187 1.97 -10.34 4.91
N MET A 188 1.11 -9.41 4.47
CA MET A 188 0.10 -9.71 3.43
C MET A 188 0.75 -10.09 2.10
N ALA A 189 1.90 -9.48 1.75
CA ALA A 189 2.66 -9.85 0.56
C ALA A 189 3.20 -11.28 0.66
N LYS A 190 3.78 -11.66 1.81
CA LYS A 190 4.25 -13.03 2.07
C LYS A 190 3.13 -14.06 1.98
N GLN A 191 1.95 -13.75 2.50
CA GLN A 191 0.78 -14.63 2.42
C GLN A 191 0.25 -14.77 0.99
N ALA A 192 0.24 -13.70 0.20
CA ALA A 192 -0.17 -13.74 -1.20
C ALA A 192 0.79 -14.57 -2.08
N ALA A 193 2.10 -14.54 -1.77
CA ALA A 193 3.11 -15.31 -2.48
C ALA A 193 3.11 -16.81 -2.15
N LYS A 194 2.44 -17.23 -1.05
CA LYS A 194 2.31 -18.65 -0.65
C LYS A 194 1.11 -19.36 -1.29
N LYS A 195 0.22 -18.64 -1.93
CA LYS A 195 -0.96 -19.16 -2.67
C LYS A 195 -0.64 -19.36 -4.15
#